data_a1da88dc3d3f229a93296cf779891815
#
_entry.id   a1da88dc3d3f229a93296cf779891815
#
_cell.length_a   1.000
_cell.length_b   1.000
_cell.length_c   1.000
_cell.angle_alpha   90.00
_cell.angle_beta   90.00
_cell.angle_gamma   90.00
#
_symmetry.space_group_name_H-M   'P 1'
#
loop_
_entity.id
_entity.type
_entity.pdbx_description
1 polymer ?
#
loop_
_entity_poly.entity_id
_entity_poly.type
_entity_poly.pdbx_seq_one_letter_code
_entity_poly.pdbx_strand_id
1 'polypeptide(L)'
;MKRLFSLLLLLAPLSTALAQQFVEDSLKVDGYVRRFGLFLPDGIKADAPLVFYLHGYGGRIQRDNPMIETASREGFAVCIPQGLKDPKGKPSWNVGYPFQEGWKVDDVKSLSKMAAYVQKHYHLSRENTFLTGMSNGGEMCYLMAYSKQKTFKAVAPIAGLTMVWMYRDLEACKPIPLFEIHGTEDRTSEWTGDLDNKGGWGAYMPVPLAVGYWVAKNRCMKEETERVEGLNKDNGHYIIQHRFTNSATGCDVWLYEVVGGKHSTHTEDIKTGDEIWSFFKKHMGK
;
A
#
# COMPACT_ATOMS: atom_id res chain seq x y z
N MET A 1 63.32 -20.74 34.76
CA MET A 1 62.43 -19.65 34.30
C MET A 1 61.52 -20.17 33.20
N LYS A 2 60.30 -20.51 33.56
CA LYS A 2 59.27 -20.97 32.59
C LYS A 2 58.41 -19.77 32.21
N ARG A 3 58.45 -19.35 30.93
CA ARG A 3 57.58 -18.28 30.40
C ARG A 3 56.22 -18.89 30.00
N LEU A 4 55.15 -18.46 30.69
CA LEU A 4 53.76 -18.73 30.33
C LEU A 4 53.37 -17.78 29.18
N PHE A 5 53.03 -18.34 28.01
CA PHE A 5 52.39 -17.57 26.97
C PHE A 5 50.87 -17.64 27.18
N SER A 6 50.23 -16.53 27.57
CA SER A 6 48.81 -16.39 27.61
C SER A 6 48.27 -16.11 26.21
N LEU A 7 47.53 -17.07 25.66
CA LEU A 7 46.82 -16.92 24.38
C LEU A 7 45.48 -16.21 24.65
N LEU A 8 45.41 -14.92 24.31
CA LEU A 8 44.16 -14.17 24.33
C LEU A 8 43.34 -14.54 23.10
N LEU A 9 42.31 -15.37 23.29
CA LEU A 9 41.29 -15.60 22.26
C LEU A 9 40.36 -14.37 22.18
N LEU A 10 40.53 -13.56 21.15
CA LEU A 10 39.55 -12.54 20.75
C LEU A 10 38.33 -13.24 20.17
N LEU A 11 37.27 -13.37 20.96
CA LEU A 11 35.93 -13.71 20.48
C LEU A 11 35.38 -12.49 19.74
N ALA A 12 35.50 -12.49 18.40
CA ALA A 12 34.78 -11.57 17.57
C ALA A 12 33.26 -11.96 17.64
N PRO A 13 32.36 -11.00 17.86
CA PRO A 13 30.94 -11.29 17.81
C PRO A 13 30.60 -11.71 16.37
N LEU A 14 30.16 -12.97 16.19
CA LEU A 14 29.48 -13.39 14.97
C LEU A 14 28.17 -12.59 14.87
N SER A 15 28.19 -11.51 14.14
CA SER A 15 26.95 -10.92 13.63
C SER A 15 26.38 -11.88 12.59
N THR A 16 25.43 -12.72 12.98
CA THR A 16 24.63 -13.47 12.03
C THR A 16 23.84 -12.45 11.20
N ALA A 17 24.35 -12.13 10.01
CA ALA A 17 23.54 -11.44 9.02
C ALA A 17 22.30 -12.31 8.77
N LEU A 18 21.13 -11.80 9.15
CA LEU A 18 19.85 -12.47 8.86
C LEU A 18 19.70 -12.47 7.35
N ALA A 19 19.75 -13.66 6.72
CA ALA A 19 19.46 -13.82 5.31
C ALA A 19 17.99 -13.41 5.03
N GLN A 20 17.73 -12.93 3.81
CA GLN A 20 16.38 -12.59 3.32
C GLN A 20 15.37 -13.69 3.68
N GLN A 21 14.32 -13.31 4.39
CA GLN A 21 13.32 -14.25 4.89
C GLN A 21 11.93 -13.90 4.38
N PHE A 22 11.19 -14.95 3.97
CA PHE A 22 9.75 -14.86 3.76
C PHE A 22 9.05 -15.77 4.77
N VAL A 23 8.35 -15.15 5.72
CA VAL A 23 7.65 -15.83 6.81
C VAL A 23 6.15 -15.84 6.50
N GLU A 24 5.48 -16.97 6.67
CA GLU A 24 4.03 -17.03 6.69
C GLU A 24 3.54 -17.18 8.13
N ASP A 25 2.61 -16.31 8.53
CA ASP A 25 2.09 -16.27 9.88
C ASP A 25 0.60 -15.88 9.87
N SER A 26 -0.05 -15.92 11.03
CA SER A 26 -1.45 -15.59 11.15
C SER A 26 -1.81 -15.10 12.56
N LEU A 27 -2.91 -14.35 12.62
CA LEU A 27 -3.51 -13.96 13.90
C LEU A 27 -5.03 -14.12 13.84
N LYS A 28 -5.67 -14.20 14.99
CA LYS A 28 -7.14 -14.27 15.07
C LYS A 28 -7.72 -12.87 15.35
N VAL A 29 -8.63 -12.43 14.49
CA VAL A 29 -9.36 -11.16 14.67
C VAL A 29 -10.85 -11.43 14.49
N ASP A 30 -11.67 -11.09 15.48
CA ASP A 30 -13.13 -11.26 15.48
C ASP A 30 -13.60 -12.68 15.09
N GLY A 31 -12.86 -13.70 15.55
CA GLY A 31 -13.14 -15.10 15.25
C GLY A 31 -12.52 -15.62 13.95
N TYR A 32 -12.06 -14.77 13.05
CA TYR A 32 -11.44 -15.15 11.77
C TYR A 32 -9.92 -15.31 11.90
N VAL A 33 -9.36 -16.34 11.27
CA VAL A 33 -7.90 -16.49 11.11
C VAL A 33 -7.47 -15.63 9.93
N ARG A 34 -6.65 -14.62 10.20
CA ARG A 34 -6.10 -13.69 9.20
C ARG A 34 -4.65 -14.06 8.92
N ARG A 35 -4.40 -14.61 7.74
CA ARG A 35 -3.05 -15.03 7.31
C ARG A 35 -2.33 -13.88 6.63
N PHE A 36 -1.00 -13.90 6.68
CA PHE A 36 -0.15 -12.98 5.92
C PHE A 36 1.19 -13.62 5.60
N GLY A 37 1.82 -13.15 4.53
CA GLY A 37 3.24 -13.30 4.29
C GLY A 37 3.99 -12.07 4.78
N LEU A 38 5.17 -12.25 5.32
CA LEU A 38 6.05 -11.16 5.72
C LEU A 38 7.41 -11.36 5.07
N PHE A 39 7.79 -10.40 4.24
CA PHE A 39 9.12 -10.32 3.66
C PHE A 39 10.01 -9.44 4.54
N LEU A 40 11.16 -9.97 4.93
CA LEU A 40 12.19 -9.29 5.70
C LEU A 40 13.49 -9.30 4.87
N PRO A 41 13.99 -8.15 4.41
CA PRO A 41 15.25 -8.09 3.66
C PRO A 41 16.45 -8.46 4.52
N ASP A 42 17.56 -8.80 3.87
CA ASP A 42 18.81 -9.10 4.53
C ASP A 42 19.25 -7.93 5.43
N GLY A 43 19.65 -8.25 6.65
CA GLY A 43 20.17 -7.26 7.59
C GLY A 43 19.14 -6.21 8.04
N ILE A 44 17.82 -6.52 7.96
CA ILE A 44 16.77 -5.61 8.42
C ILE A 44 17.03 -5.13 9.85
N LYS A 45 16.90 -3.84 10.08
CA LYS A 45 17.15 -3.24 11.39
C LYS A 45 15.88 -3.25 12.25
N ALA A 46 16.06 -3.23 13.56
CA ALA A 46 14.97 -2.91 14.46
C ALA A 46 14.40 -1.52 14.14
N ASP A 47 13.09 -1.36 14.30
CA ASP A 47 12.32 -0.16 13.94
C ASP A 47 12.37 0.20 12.44
N ALA A 48 12.74 -0.78 11.58
CA ALA A 48 12.65 -0.59 10.13
C ALA A 48 11.20 -0.31 9.70
N PRO A 49 10.99 0.50 8.65
CA PRO A 49 9.66 0.78 8.12
C PRO A 49 8.92 -0.48 7.68
N LEU A 50 7.60 -0.43 7.73
CA LEU A 50 6.70 -1.53 7.37
C LEU A 50 5.72 -1.08 6.30
N VAL A 51 5.70 -1.77 5.17
CA VAL A 51 4.73 -1.54 4.09
C VAL A 51 3.77 -2.73 4.01
N PHE A 52 2.49 -2.46 4.00
CA PHE A 52 1.45 -3.44 3.69
C PHE A 52 1.15 -3.39 2.20
N TYR A 53 1.18 -4.53 1.52
CA TYR A 53 0.78 -4.68 0.13
C TYR A 53 -0.46 -5.56 0.02
N LEU A 54 -1.56 -4.98 -0.43
CA LEU A 54 -2.86 -5.65 -0.55
C LEU A 54 -3.11 -6.13 -1.97
N HIS A 55 -3.47 -7.41 -2.11
CA HIS A 55 -3.83 -8.01 -3.40
C HIS A 55 -5.17 -7.51 -3.93
N GLY A 56 -5.41 -7.63 -5.25
CA GLY A 56 -6.69 -7.37 -5.90
C GLY A 56 -7.75 -8.46 -5.63
N TYR A 57 -8.95 -8.28 -6.17
CA TYR A 57 -10.06 -9.22 -6.04
C TYR A 57 -9.69 -10.63 -6.53
N GLY A 58 -9.98 -11.64 -5.75
CA GLY A 58 -9.64 -13.04 -6.04
C GLY A 58 -8.14 -13.37 -5.86
N GLY A 59 -7.34 -12.41 -5.40
CA GLY A 59 -5.89 -12.55 -5.27
C GLY A 59 -5.44 -13.40 -4.08
N ARG A 60 -4.12 -13.47 -3.93
CA ARG A 60 -3.45 -14.25 -2.88
C ARG A 60 -2.20 -13.51 -2.40
N ILE A 61 -1.55 -14.05 -1.38
CA ILE A 61 -0.21 -13.60 -0.96
C ILE A 61 0.73 -13.68 -2.16
N GLN A 62 1.20 -12.53 -2.65
CA GLN A 62 2.08 -12.38 -3.81
C GLN A 62 3.51 -12.12 -3.35
N ARG A 63 4.39 -13.12 -3.49
CA ARG A 63 5.80 -13.01 -3.10
C ARG A 63 6.64 -12.17 -4.05
N ASP A 64 6.11 -11.92 -5.25
CA ASP A 64 6.72 -11.17 -6.37
C ASP A 64 6.02 -9.84 -6.65
N ASN A 65 5.38 -9.24 -5.63
CA ASN A 65 4.71 -7.95 -5.79
C ASN A 65 5.73 -6.79 -5.99
N PRO A 66 5.30 -5.65 -6.52
CA PRO A 66 6.18 -4.52 -6.88
C PRO A 66 7.07 -3.99 -5.75
N MET A 67 6.69 -4.22 -4.47
CA MET A 67 7.43 -3.69 -3.32
C MET A 67 8.67 -4.51 -2.94
N ILE A 68 8.77 -5.78 -3.36
CA ILE A 68 9.79 -6.72 -2.85
C ILE A 68 11.21 -6.32 -3.25
N GLU A 69 11.43 -6.00 -4.53
CA GLU A 69 12.74 -5.57 -5.01
C GLU A 69 13.19 -4.29 -4.33
N THR A 70 12.29 -3.31 -4.24
CA THR A 70 12.55 -2.05 -3.57
C THR A 70 12.84 -2.26 -2.08
N ALA A 71 12.08 -3.12 -1.40
CA ALA A 71 12.30 -3.46 0.00
C ALA A 71 13.66 -4.09 0.25
N SER A 72 14.11 -4.99 -0.64
CA SER A 72 15.45 -5.61 -0.57
C SER A 72 16.56 -4.58 -0.64
N ARG A 73 16.39 -3.54 -1.46
CA ARG A 73 17.40 -2.49 -1.66
C ARG A 73 17.36 -1.42 -0.57
N GLU A 74 16.15 -1.05 -0.13
CA GLU A 74 15.95 0.11 0.76
C GLU A 74 15.82 -0.28 2.25
N GLY A 75 15.71 -1.58 2.58
CA GLY A 75 15.76 -2.08 3.95
C GLY A 75 14.47 -1.91 4.75
N PHE A 76 13.29 -2.03 4.13
CA PHE A 76 12.00 -2.03 4.81
C PHE A 76 11.30 -3.40 4.70
N ALA A 77 10.40 -3.71 5.64
CA ALA A 77 9.62 -4.94 5.62
C ALA A 77 8.36 -4.81 4.76
N VAL A 78 7.93 -5.91 4.12
CA VAL A 78 6.66 -5.95 3.39
C VAL A 78 5.74 -7.02 3.98
N CYS A 79 4.62 -6.60 4.56
CA CYS A 79 3.54 -7.48 4.98
C CYS A 79 2.53 -7.62 3.84
N ILE A 80 2.17 -8.87 3.53
CA ILE A 80 1.29 -9.22 2.41
C ILE A 80 0.11 -10.02 2.98
N PRO A 81 -0.95 -9.34 3.46
CA PRO A 81 -2.10 -10.02 4.03
C PRO A 81 -2.90 -10.80 3.00
N GLN A 82 -3.61 -11.85 3.46
CA GLN A 82 -4.60 -12.58 2.69
C GLN A 82 -6.01 -12.11 3.04
N GLY A 83 -6.75 -11.63 2.05
CA GLY A 83 -8.16 -11.32 2.17
C GLY A 83 -8.98 -12.58 2.46
N LEU A 84 -10.08 -12.45 3.20
CA LEU A 84 -11.03 -13.53 3.41
C LEU A 84 -11.89 -13.77 2.17
N LYS A 85 -12.48 -14.96 2.07
CA LYS A 85 -13.45 -15.25 1.01
C LYS A 85 -14.74 -14.48 1.27
N ASP A 86 -15.15 -13.71 0.29
CA ASP A 86 -16.40 -12.97 0.27
C ASP A 86 -17.62 -13.90 0.02
N PRO A 87 -18.86 -13.38 -0.02
CA PRO A 87 -20.05 -14.18 -0.32
C PRO A 87 -20.03 -14.91 -1.68
N LYS A 88 -19.20 -14.45 -2.64
CA LYS A 88 -18.95 -15.15 -3.91
C LYS A 88 -17.83 -16.19 -3.83
N GLY A 89 -17.24 -16.39 -2.66
CA GLY A 89 -16.18 -17.36 -2.42
C GLY A 89 -14.78 -16.92 -2.90
N LYS A 90 -14.60 -15.64 -3.25
CA LYS A 90 -13.34 -15.09 -3.72
C LYS A 90 -12.61 -14.34 -2.59
N PRO A 91 -11.29 -14.55 -2.41
CA PRO A 91 -10.50 -13.73 -1.51
C PRO A 91 -10.61 -12.26 -1.89
N SER A 92 -10.99 -11.40 -0.94
CA SER A 92 -11.16 -9.98 -1.19
C SER A 92 -11.13 -9.17 0.11
N TRP A 93 -11.11 -7.86 -0.05
CA TRP A 93 -11.28 -6.89 1.03
C TRP A 93 -12.72 -6.38 0.99
N ASN A 94 -13.34 -6.24 2.17
CA ASN A 94 -14.68 -5.71 2.28
C ASN A 94 -14.67 -4.19 2.12
N VAL A 95 -14.91 -3.76 0.91
CA VAL A 95 -14.97 -2.33 0.53
C VAL A 95 -16.39 -1.88 0.20
N GLY A 96 -17.39 -2.75 0.48
CA GLY A 96 -18.80 -2.43 0.29
C GLY A 96 -19.28 -2.60 -1.15
N TYR A 97 -18.73 -3.54 -1.88
CA TYR A 97 -19.34 -3.94 -3.16
C TYR A 97 -20.78 -4.42 -2.96
N PRO A 98 -21.70 -4.26 -3.93
CA PRO A 98 -23.07 -4.71 -3.79
C PRO A 98 -23.22 -6.18 -3.37
N PHE A 99 -22.35 -7.04 -3.89
CA PHE A 99 -22.35 -8.47 -3.53
C PHE A 99 -21.69 -8.79 -2.19
N GLN A 100 -21.11 -7.81 -1.51
CA GLN A 100 -20.57 -7.91 -0.13
C GLN A 100 -21.60 -7.45 0.92
N GLU A 101 -22.80 -7.06 0.49
CA GLU A 101 -23.85 -6.65 1.42
C GLU A 101 -24.12 -7.74 2.47
N GLY A 102 -24.18 -7.33 3.74
CA GLY A 102 -24.35 -8.25 4.86
C GLY A 102 -23.09 -9.02 5.29
N TRP A 103 -21.98 -8.93 4.58
CA TRP A 103 -20.73 -9.56 4.98
C TRP A 103 -20.09 -8.83 6.14
N LYS A 104 -20.02 -9.53 7.32
CA LYS A 104 -19.66 -8.93 8.62
C LYS A 104 -18.15 -8.83 8.88
N VAL A 105 -17.32 -8.88 7.83
CA VAL A 105 -15.88 -8.73 7.97
C VAL A 105 -15.49 -7.26 8.04
N ASP A 106 -14.73 -6.88 9.07
CA ASP A 106 -14.13 -5.56 9.24
C ASP A 106 -12.63 -5.63 8.92
N ASP A 107 -12.28 -5.29 7.68
CA ASP A 107 -10.89 -5.29 7.22
C ASP A 107 -10.10 -4.09 7.74
N VAL A 108 -10.74 -2.96 8.04
CA VAL A 108 -10.09 -1.81 8.68
C VAL A 108 -9.51 -2.20 10.04
N LYS A 109 -10.33 -2.85 10.86
CA LYS A 109 -9.92 -3.36 12.16
C LYS A 109 -8.88 -4.49 12.03
N SER A 110 -9.10 -5.41 11.08
CA SER A 110 -8.23 -6.55 10.86
C SER A 110 -6.81 -6.14 10.45
N LEU A 111 -6.68 -5.23 9.49
CA LEU A 111 -5.39 -4.70 9.04
C LEU A 111 -4.69 -3.91 10.14
N SER A 112 -5.42 -3.11 10.91
CA SER A 112 -4.86 -2.37 12.06
C SER A 112 -4.35 -3.31 13.15
N LYS A 113 -5.07 -4.40 13.46
CA LYS A 113 -4.63 -5.42 14.42
C LYS A 113 -3.44 -6.21 13.92
N MET A 114 -3.42 -6.54 12.63
CA MET A 114 -2.30 -7.22 11.99
C MET A 114 -1.04 -6.36 12.03
N ALA A 115 -1.14 -5.06 11.72
CA ALA A 115 -0.01 -4.14 11.82
C ALA A 115 0.56 -4.10 13.25
N ALA A 116 -0.29 -3.96 14.26
CA ALA A 116 0.16 -3.97 15.65
C ALA A 116 0.84 -5.29 16.06
N TYR A 117 0.34 -6.43 15.53
CA TYR A 117 0.95 -7.73 15.74
C TYR A 117 2.34 -7.81 15.10
N VAL A 118 2.45 -7.48 13.79
CA VAL A 118 3.69 -7.55 13.02
C VAL A 118 4.74 -6.60 13.60
N GLN A 119 4.38 -5.35 13.88
CA GLN A 119 5.26 -4.37 14.51
C GLN A 119 5.86 -4.87 15.83
N LYS A 120 5.04 -5.50 16.67
CA LYS A 120 5.48 -6.02 17.98
C LYS A 120 6.39 -7.25 17.84
N HIS A 121 5.97 -8.24 17.02
CA HIS A 121 6.64 -9.55 16.97
C HIS A 121 7.93 -9.52 16.15
N TYR A 122 8.01 -8.62 15.17
CA TYR A 122 9.17 -8.49 14.27
C TYR A 122 9.98 -7.20 14.52
N HIS A 123 9.66 -6.47 15.62
CA HIS A 123 10.36 -5.25 16.02
C HIS A 123 10.43 -4.18 14.93
N LEU A 124 9.32 -4.01 14.18
CA LEU A 124 9.19 -3.05 13.09
C LEU A 124 8.55 -1.74 13.57
N SER A 125 8.73 -0.69 12.77
CA SER A 125 8.31 0.66 13.11
C SER A 125 6.79 0.78 13.23
N ARG A 126 6.34 1.40 14.32
CA ARG A 126 4.94 1.80 14.50
C ARG A 126 4.63 3.12 13.83
N GLU A 127 5.60 4.00 13.77
CA GLU A 127 5.45 5.33 13.19
C GLU A 127 5.54 5.30 11.68
N ASN A 128 6.44 4.47 11.12
CA ASN A 128 6.68 4.38 9.70
C ASN A 128 6.03 3.12 9.11
N THR A 129 4.71 3.04 9.26
CA THR A 129 3.87 1.97 8.68
C THR A 129 2.97 2.54 7.60
N PHE A 130 3.01 1.93 6.41
CA PHE A 130 2.40 2.42 5.18
C PHE A 130 1.53 1.35 4.53
N LEU A 131 0.62 1.76 3.66
CA LEU A 131 -0.32 0.87 2.98
C LEU A 131 -0.34 1.13 1.49
N THR A 132 -0.19 0.08 0.70
CA THR A 132 -0.42 0.08 -0.73
C THR A 132 -1.17 -1.17 -1.15
N GLY A 133 -1.74 -1.17 -2.33
CA GLY A 133 -2.46 -2.32 -2.88
C GLY A 133 -3.04 -2.02 -4.23
N MET A 134 -3.37 -3.08 -4.97
CA MET A 134 -3.85 -2.99 -6.35
C MET A 134 -5.33 -3.35 -6.42
N SER A 135 -6.12 -2.61 -7.25
CA SER A 135 -7.53 -2.91 -7.51
C SER A 135 -8.34 -2.91 -6.20
N ASN A 136 -9.03 -3.99 -5.85
CA ASN A 136 -9.70 -4.13 -4.54
C ASN A 136 -8.80 -3.82 -3.33
N GLY A 137 -7.48 -4.10 -3.43
CA GLY A 137 -6.49 -3.66 -2.44
C GLY A 137 -6.27 -2.15 -2.45
N GLY A 138 -6.32 -1.51 -3.63
CA GLY A 138 -6.27 -0.06 -3.78
C GLY A 138 -7.53 0.62 -3.22
N GLU A 139 -8.70 0.02 -3.43
CA GLU A 139 -9.95 0.48 -2.82
C GLU A 139 -9.92 0.38 -1.30
N MET A 140 -9.29 -0.68 -0.77
CA MET A 140 -9.07 -0.82 0.66
C MET A 140 -8.12 0.26 1.19
N CYS A 141 -7.14 0.73 0.40
CA CYS A 141 -6.31 1.89 0.76
C CYS A 141 -7.18 3.16 0.91
N TYR A 142 -8.12 3.40 -0.01
CA TYR A 142 -9.07 4.51 0.13
C TYR A 142 -9.96 4.34 1.37
N LEU A 143 -10.53 3.16 1.60
CA LEU A 143 -11.35 2.92 2.79
C LEU A 143 -10.56 3.18 4.09
N MET A 144 -9.30 2.76 4.14
CA MET A 144 -8.43 3.07 5.28
C MET A 144 -8.19 4.58 5.42
N ALA A 145 -8.02 5.32 4.32
CA ALA A 145 -7.85 6.77 4.36
C ALA A 145 -9.11 7.49 4.89
N TYR A 146 -10.30 7.03 4.51
CA TYR A 146 -11.57 7.54 5.04
C TYR A 146 -11.87 7.11 6.49
N SER A 147 -11.16 6.11 7.01
CA SER A 147 -11.43 5.55 8.34
C SER A 147 -10.73 6.33 9.46
N LYS A 148 -11.24 6.20 10.70
CA LYS A 148 -10.63 6.78 11.92
C LYS A 148 -9.39 6.01 12.39
N GLN A 149 -8.64 5.39 11.47
CA GLN A 149 -7.43 4.64 11.78
C GLN A 149 -6.23 5.57 12.10
N LYS A 150 -5.26 5.04 12.85
CA LYS A 150 -4.01 5.74 13.22
C LYS A 150 -2.78 4.90 12.90
N THR A 151 -2.97 3.79 12.18
CA THR A 151 -1.96 2.77 11.95
C THR A 151 -1.09 3.10 10.76
N PHE A 152 -1.72 3.48 9.64
CA PHE A 152 -1.02 3.77 8.40
C PHE A 152 -0.82 5.28 8.24
N LYS A 153 0.43 5.68 8.07
CA LYS A 153 0.86 7.07 7.97
C LYS A 153 0.61 7.68 6.59
N ALA A 154 0.70 6.87 5.55
CA ALA A 154 0.39 7.22 4.17
C ALA A 154 -0.20 6.02 3.43
N VAL A 155 -0.93 6.28 2.36
CA VAL A 155 -1.54 5.26 1.51
C VAL A 155 -1.16 5.49 0.04
N ALA A 156 -0.96 4.39 -0.70
CA ALA A 156 -0.64 4.44 -2.12
C ALA A 156 -1.50 3.42 -2.90
N PRO A 157 -2.76 3.73 -3.22
CA PRO A 157 -3.58 2.90 -4.08
C PRO A 157 -3.02 2.78 -5.50
N ILE A 158 -3.18 1.60 -6.12
CA ILE A 158 -2.87 1.33 -7.53
C ILE A 158 -4.16 0.82 -8.17
N ALA A 159 -4.63 1.49 -9.22
CA ALA A 159 -5.91 1.19 -9.88
C ALA A 159 -7.06 1.03 -8.87
N GLY A 160 -7.03 1.86 -7.82
CA GLY A 160 -8.01 1.85 -6.74
C GLY A 160 -9.22 2.72 -7.06
N LEU A 161 -10.36 2.40 -6.45
CA LEU A 161 -11.60 3.14 -6.62
C LEU A 161 -12.05 3.78 -5.31
N THR A 162 -12.49 5.02 -5.38
CA THR A 162 -13.28 5.62 -4.29
C THR A 162 -14.76 5.33 -4.54
N MET A 163 -15.32 4.40 -3.78
CA MET A 163 -16.74 4.11 -3.86
C MET A 163 -17.56 5.34 -3.46
N VAL A 164 -18.66 5.60 -4.17
CA VAL A 164 -19.53 6.77 -3.89
C VAL A 164 -20.00 6.77 -2.44
N TRP A 165 -20.28 5.60 -1.84
CA TRP A 165 -20.69 5.52 -0.45
C TRP A 165 -19.59 5.97 0.53
N MET A 166 -18.29 5.70 0.22
CA MET A 166 -17.17 6.20 1.05
C MET A 166 -17.15 7.73 1.04
N TYR A 167 -17.27 8.31 -0.16
CA TYR A 167 -17.29 9.77 -0.33
C TYR A 167 -18.48 10.44 0.33
N ARG A 168 -19.68 9.83 0.24
CA ARG A 168 -20.94 10.39 0.73
C ARG A 168 -21.12 10.16 2.23
N ASP A 169 -20.82 8.96 2.73
CA ASP A 169 -21.23 8.49 4.05
C ASP A 169 -20.09 8.51 5.08
N LEU A 170 -18.84 8.59 4.59
CA LEU A 170 -17.67 8.68 5.46
C LEU A 170 -17.07 10.07 5.39
N GLU A 171 -17.01 10.73 6.54
CA GLU A 171 -16.18 11.93 6.66
C GLU A 171 -14.74 11.52 6.93
N ALA A 172 -13.83 11.84 6.01
CA ALA A 172 -12.40 11.63 6.22
C ALA A 172 -11.92 12.40 7.45
N CYS A 173 -11.52 11.66 8.47
CA CYS A 173 -11.29 12.21 9.79
C CYS A 173 -10.08 13.12 9.86
N LYS A 174 -9.01 12.74 9.14
CA LYS A 174 -7.74 13.45 9.15
C LYS A 174 -7.16 13.50 7.75
N PRO A 175 -6.40 14.56 7.44
CA PRO A 175 -5.51 14.56 6.30
C PRO A 175 -4.55 13.36 6.37
N ILE A 176 -4.29 12.75 5.22
CA ILE A 176 -3.33 11.65 5.07
C ILE A 176 -2.62 11.79 3.72
N PRO A 177 -1.30 11.59 3.64
CA PRO A 177 -0.62 11.54 2.37
C PRO A 177 -1.18 10.41 1.49
N LEU A 178 -1.49 10.72 0.22
CA LEU A 178 -2.11 9.79 -0.71
C LEU A 178 -1.45 9.86 -2.08
N PHE A 179 -1.13 8.69 -2.66
CA PHE A 179 -0.54 8.58 -3.98
C PHE A 179 -1.30 7.55 -4.83
N GLU A 180 -2.09 7.99 -5.79
CA GLU A 180 -2.79 7.12 -6.73
C GLU A 180 -1.98 6.92 -8.02
N ILE A 181 -1.89 5.66 -8.48
CA ILE A 181 -1.32 5.28 -9.78
C ILE A 181 -2.41 4.60 -10.58
N HIS A 182 -2.80 5.15 -11.74
CA HIS A 182 -3.97 4.67 -12.47
C HIS A 182 -3.81 4.77 -13.98
N GLY A 183 -4.25 3.73 -14.70
CA GLY A 183 -4.28 3.70 -16.15
C GLY A 183 -5.52 4.39 -16.74
N THR A 184 -5.35 5.22 -17.77
CA THR A 184 -6.47 5.94 -18.37
C THR A 184 -7.39 5.06 -19.24
N GLU A 185 -6.89 3.88 -19.68
CA GLU A 185 -7.66 2.88 -20.44
C GLU A 185 -8.04 1.67 -19.57
N ASP A 186 -8.02 1.84 -18.25
CA ASP A 186 -8.52 0.83 -17.33
C ASP A 186 -10.03 0.62 -17.55
N ARG A 187 -10.43 -0.63 -17.87
CA ARG A 187 -11.83 -1.02 -18.10
C ARG A 187 -12.43 -1.81 -16.94
N THR A 188 -11.66 -2.04 -15.88
CA THR A 188 -12.12 -2.70 -14.66
C THR A 188 -12.39 -1.69 -13.56
N SER A 189 -11.43 -0.78 -13.37
CA SER A 189 -11.51 0.39 -12.50
C SER A 189 -11.45 1.62 -13.41
N GLU A 190 -12.59 2.02 -13.98
CA GLU A 190 -12.61 3.02 -15.03
C GLU A 190 -12.13 4.39 -14.52
N TRP A 191 -11.18 5.00 -15.27
CA TRP A 191 -10.67 6.34 -14.99
C TRP A 191 -11.78 7.38 -14.86
N THR A 192 -12.81 7.25 -15.70
CA THR A 192 -13.98 8.16 -15.74
C THR A 192 -15.00 7.87 -14.65
N GLY A 193 -14.78 6.85 -13.83
CA GLY A 193 -15.74 6.40 -12.82
C GLY A 193 -16.92 5.65 -13.42
N ASP A 194 -17.72 5.04 -12.55
CA ASP A 194 -18.96 4.35 -12.91
C ASP A 194 -20.04 4.68 -11.87
N LEU A 195 -20.68 5.83 -12.05
CA LEU A 195 -21.73 6.30 -11.12
C LEU A 195 -23.03 5.48 -11.23
N ASP A 196 -23.23 4.81 -12.36
CA ASP A 196 -24.42 4.01 -12.65
C ASP A 196 -24.24 2.52 -12.29
N ASN A 197 -23.07 2.14 -11.79
CA ASN A 197 -22.72 0.74 -11.47
C ASN A 197 -22.89 -0.24 -12.64
N LYS A 198 -22.49 0.14 -13.83
CA LYS A 198 -22.55 -0.71 -15.04
C LYS A 198 -21.60 -1.90 -14.95
N GLY A 199 -20.42 -1.70 -14.34
CA GLY A 199 -19.41 -2.74 -14.11
C GLY A 199 -19.75 -3.72 -12.98
N GLY A 200 -20.75 -3.43 -12.14
CA GLY A 200 -21.19 -4.30 -11.06
C GLY A 200 -20.34 -4.30 -9.79
N TRP A 201 -19.34 -3.39 -9.72
CA TRP A 201 -18.48 -3.21 -8.52
C TRP A 201 -19.09 -2.24 -7.49
N GLY A 202 -20.23 -1.64 -7.79
CA GLY A 202 -20.83 -0.53 -7.07
C GLY A 202 -20.53 0.78 -7.77
N ALA A 203 -21.26 1.84 -7.42
CA ALA A 203 -20.97 3.18 -7.95
C ALA A 203 -19.68 3.72 -7.36
N TYR A 204 -18.79 4.25 -8.22
CA TYR A 204 -17.52 4.85 -7.83
C TYR A 204 -17.20 6.13 -8.60
N MET A 205 -16.37 6.96 -7.96
CA MET A 205 -16.02 8.29 -8.44
C MET A 205 -15.00 8.23 -9.59
N PRO A 206 -15.02 9.20 -10.54
CA PRO A 206 -13.89 9.44 -11.44
C PRO A 206 -12.60 9.64 -10.65
N VAL A 207 -11.50 9.06 -11.13
CA VAL A 207 -10.19 9.10 -10.44
C VAL A 207 -9.73 10.55 -10.14
N PRO A 208 -9.81 11.51 -11.10
CA PRO A 208 -9.41 12.89 -10.83
C PRO A 208 -10.24 13.56 -9.73
N LEU A 209 -11.53 13.25 -9.63
CA LEU A 209 -12.40 13.79 -8.57
C LEU A 209 -12.08 13.14 -7.22
N ALA A 210 -11.86 11.82 -7.18
CA ALA A 210 -11.46 11.11 -5.98
C ALA A 210 -10.14 11.67 -5.40
N VAL A 211 -9.15 11.88 -6.24
CA VAL A 211 -7.86 12.48 -5.84
C VAL A 211 -8.03 13.95 -5.45
N GLY A 212 -8.82 14.72 -6.22
CA GLY A 212 -9.12 16.14 -5.94
C GLY A 212 -9.73 16.37 -4.56
N TYR A 213 -10.56 15.43 -4.09
CA TYR A 213 -11.05 15.47 -2.69
C TYR A 213 -9.90 15.50 -1.68
N TRP A 214 -8.88 14.63 -1.87
CA TRP A 214 -7.73 14.57 -0.97
C TRP A 214 -6.80 15.77 -1.10
N VAL A 215 -6.66 16.34 -2.31
CA VAL A 215 -5.95 17.62 -2.52
C VAL A 215 -6.57 18.72 -1.68
N ALA A 216 -7.90 18.84 -1.72
CA ALA A 216 -8.65 19.81 -0.92
C ALA A 216 -8.58 19.50 0.59
N LYS A 217 -8.80 18.22 0.98
CA LYS A 217 -8.77 17.79 2.39
C LYS A 217 -7.39 18.01 3.02
N ASN A 218 -6.33 17.73 2.29
CA ASN A 218 -4.95 17.92 2.74
C ASN A 218 -4.48 19.38 2.61
N ARG A 219 -5.29 20.27 1.98
CA ARG A 219 -4.97 21.67 1.75
C ARG A 219 -3.65 21.84 1.00
N CYS A 220 -3.48 21.11 -0.07
CA CYS A 220 -2.33 21.28 -0.94
C CYS A 220 -2.46 22.61 -1.72
N MET A 221 -1.38 23.39 -1.75
CA MET A 221 -1.39 24.77 -2.28
C MET A 221 -0.57 24.92 -3.57
N LYS A 222 0.16 23.88 -3.95
CA LYS A 222 1.02 23.87 -5.14
C LYS A 222 0.79 22.59 -5.93
N GLU A 223 0.64 22.74 -7.24
CA GLU A 223 0.66 21.63 -8.20
C GLU A 223 1.91 21.74 -9.07
N GLU A 224 2.57 20.60 -9.24
CA GLU A 224 3.63 20.40 -10.23
C GLU A 224 3.19 19.27 -11.15
N THR A 225 3.22 19.49 -12.45
CA THR A 225 2.86 18.49 -13.45
C THR A 225 4.05 18.25 -14.38
N GLU A 226 4.39 16.97 -14.55
CA GLU A 226 5.48 16.54 -15.43
C GLU A 226 5.02 15.38 -16.31
N ARG A 227 5.39 15.41 -17.59
CA ARG A 227 5.23 14.27 -18.49
C ARG A 227 6.53 13.47 -18.54
N VAL A 228 6.43 12.19 -18.25
CA VAL A 228 7.54 11.23 -18.27
C VAL A 228 7.20 10.09 -19.22
N GLU A 229 8.16 9.69 -20.05
CA GLU A 229 8.00 8.55 -20.97
C GLU A 229 7.99 7.23 -20.18
N GLY A 230 7.10 6.30 -20.56
CA GLY A 230 7.05 4.96 -19.99
C GLY A 230 8.36 4.18 -20.16
N LEU A 231 8.62 3.21 -19.30
CA LEU A 231 9.80 2.32 -19.39
C LEU A 231 9.74 1.46 -20.64
N ASN A 232 8.57 0.88 -20.94
CA ASN A 232 8.33 0.14 -22.17
C ASN A 232 8.04 1.13 -23.31
N LYS A 233 9.00 1.28 -24.22
CA LYS A 233 8.87 2.21 -25.35
C LYS A 233 7.96 1.71 -26.47
N ASP A 234 7.63 0.42 -26.47
CA ASP A 234 6.89 -0.21 -27.55
C ASP A 234 5.38 -0.14 -27.35
N ASN A 235 4.89 0.15 -26.14
CA ASN A 235 3.45 0.25 -25.85
C ASN A 235 2.86 1.64 -26.08
N GLY A 236 3.71 2.66 -26.27
CA GLY A 236 3.30 4.05 -26.49
C GLY A 236 2.74 4.76 -25.25
N HIS A 237 2.86 4.15 -24.08
CA HIS A 237 2.39 4.73 -22.82
C HIS A 237 3.35 5.83 -22.35
N TYR A 238 2.79 6.82 -21.69
CA TYR A 238 3.55 7.83 -20.94
C TYR A 238 2.81 8.17 -19.66
N ILE A 239 3.50 8.82 -18.73
CA ILE A 239 2.96 9.14 -17.42
C ILE A 239 2.83 10.67 -17.31
N ILE A 240 1.66 11.14 -16.86
CA ILE A 240 1.50 12.50 -16.37
C ILE A 240 1.55 12.40 -14.84
N GLN A 241 2.62 12.97 -14.28
CA GLN A 241 2.83 12.99 -12.83
C GLN A 241 2.29 14.30 -12.27
N HIS A 242 1.21 14.24 -11.50
CA HIS A 242 0.68 15.36 -10.74
C HIS A 242 1.14 15.25 -9.29
N ARG A 243 1.86 16.25 -8.81
CA ARG A 243 2.34 16.33 -7.42
C ARG A 243 1.75 17.56 -6.75
N PHE A 244 0.75 17.34 -5.91
CA PHE A 244 0.12 18.38 -5.10
C PHE A 244 0.84 18.45 -3.76
N THR A 245 1.53 19.56 -3.53
CA THR A 245 2.48 19.74 -2.42
C THR A 245 2.19 21.03 -1.67
N ASN A 246 3.13 21.44 -0.80
CA ASN A 246 2.97 22.60 0.08
C ASN A 246 1.67 22.54 0.89
N SER A 247 1.37 21.34 1.38
CA SER A 247 0.19 21.09 2.19
C SER A 247 0.31 21.75 3.56
N ALA A 248 -0.69 22.52 3.96
CA ALA A 248 -0.78 23.09 5.31
C ALA A 248 -0.84 22.01 6.42
N THR A 249 -1.12 20.77 6.05
CA THR A 249 -1.20 19.62 6.98
C THR A 249 0.04 18.72 6.95
N GLY A 250 1.01 19.00 6.06
CA GLY A 250 2.17 18.14 5.81
C GLY A 250 1.85 16.88 4.99
N CYS A 251 0.65 16.77 4.45
CA CYS A 251 0.17 15.59 3.72
C CYS A 251 0.06 15.89 2.23
N ASP A 252 1.06 15.54 1.44
CA ASP A 252 1.00 15.71 -0.01
C ASP A 252 0.04 14.70 -0.66
N VAL A 253 -0.38 15.01 -1.88
CA VAL A 253 -1.17 14.12 -2.74
C VAL A 253 -0.47 14.00 -4.08
N TRP A 254 -0.24 12.76 -4.54
CA TRP A 254 0.29 12.50 -5.87
C TRP A 254 -0.71 11.70 -6.69
N LEU A 255 -0.74 11.95 -7.99
CA LEU A 255 -1.47 11.17 -8.98
C LEU A 255 -0.55 10.92 -10.15
N TYR A 256 -0.31 9.65 -10.47
CA TYR A 256 0.33 9.25 -11.71
C TYR A 256 -0.73 8.70 -12.66
N GLU A 257 -1.02 9.48 -13.68
CA GLU A 257 -1.89 9.12 -14.78
C GLU A 257 -1.07 8.37 -15.82
N VAL A 258 -1.25 7.05 -15.93
CA VAL A 258 -0.59 6.23 -16.94
C VAL A 258 -1.45 6.26 -18.20
N VAL A 259 -1.10 7.15 -19.13
CA VAL A 259 -1.86 7.35 -20.36
C VAL A 259 -1.70 6.15 -21.28
N GLY A 260 -2.83 5.55 -21.69
CA GLY A 260 -2.90 4.29 -22.44
C GLY A 260 -2.85 3.04 -21.53
N GLY A 261 -2.51 3.20 -20.24
CA GLY A 261 -2.40 2.10 -19.29
C GLY A 261 -3.74 1.42 -19.00
N LYS A 262 -3.71 0.10 -18.91
CA LYS A 262 -4.86 -0.76 -18.57
C LYS A 262 -4.84 -1.13 -17.08
N HIS A 263 -5.77 -1.99 -16.65
CA HIS A 263 -5.85 -2.47 -15.27
C HIS A 263 -4.63 -3.32 -14.89
N SER A 264 -3.65 -2.72 -14.23
CA SER A 264 -2.38 -3.38 -13.87
C SER A 264 -1.69 -2.69 -12.70
N THR A 265 -0.56 -3.25 -12.26
CA THR A 265 0.35 -2.60 -11.31
C THR A 265 1.31 -1.60 -11.98
N HIS A 266 1.21 -1.41 -13.29
CA HIS A 266 2.01 -0.50 -14.10
C HIS A 266 3.54 -0.68 -14.02
N THR A 267 4.00 -1.88 -13.67
CA THR A 267 5.45 -2.19 -13.58
C THR A 267 6.16 -2.19 -14.93
N GLU A 268 5.41 -2.28 -16.04
CA GLU A 268 5.96 -2.13 -17.39
C GLU A 268 6.14 -0.65 -17.77
N ASP A 269 5.43 0.25 -17.11
CA ASP A 269 5.43 1.68 -17.43
C ASP A 269 6.34 2.48 -16.50
N ILE A 270 6.39 2.11 -15.23
CA ILE A 270 7.20 2.76 -14.18
C ILE A 270 7.79 1.73 -13.21
N LYS A 271 8.80 2.11 -12.48
CA LYS A 271 9.27 1.35 -11.31
C LYS A 271 8.33 1.54 -10.13
N THR A 272 7.16 0.94 -10.20
CA THR A 272 6.03 1.17 -9.28
C THR A 272 6.44 1.10 -7.81
N GLY A 273 7.23 0.10 -7.41
CA GLY A 273 7.72 -0.03 -6.04
C GLY A 273 8.60 1.14 -5.61
N ASP A 274 9.48 1.62 -6.50
CA ASP A 274 10.40 2.73 -6.23
C ASP A 274 9.64 4.05 -6.08
N GLU A 275 8.66 4.31 -6.95
CA GLU A 275 7.84 5.51 -6.88
C GLU A 275 7.00 5.56 -5.59
N ILE A 276 6.35 4.42 -5.24
CA ILE A 276 5.59 4.31 -4.00
C ILE A 276 6.51 4.50 -2.79
N TRP A 277 7.69 3.88 -2.79
CA TRP A 277 8.63 4.03 -1.69
C TRP A 277 9.17 5.46 -1.58
N SER A 278 9.46 6.11 -2.71
CA SER A 278 9.87 7.53 -2.74
C SER A 278 8.83 8.42 -2.06
N PHE A 279 7.55 8.19 -2.37
CA PHE A 279 6.45 8.89 -1.72
C PHE A 279 6.38 8.60 -0.21
N PHE A 280 6.44 7.33 0.21
CA PHE A 280 6.39 6.97 1.62
C PHE A 280 7.58 7.52 2.41
N LYS A 281 8.79 7.44 1.83
CA LYS A 281 10.02 7.96 2.44
C LYS A 281 9.93 9.46 2.73
N LYS A 282 9.29 10.24 1.85
CA LYS A 282 9.04 11.67 2.06
C LYS A 282 8.17 11.94 3.30
N HIS A 283 7.31 11.00 3.66
CA HIS A 283 6.36 11.13 4.78
C HIS A 283 6.77 10.32 6.03
N MET A 284 7.99 9.81 6.09
CA MET A 284 8.51 9.17 7.31
C MET A 284 8.61 10.17 8.46
N GLY A 285 8.38 9.69 9.68
CA GLY A 285 8.76 10.40 10.90
C GLY A 285 10.28 10.43 11.06
N LYS A 286 10.77 11.46 11.72
CA LYS A 286 12.20 11.60 12.05
C LYS A 286 12.56 10.67 13.20
#